data_c243e4df7813010f9fd4a203ca4caba8
#
_entry.id   c243e4df7813010f9fd4a203ca4caba8
#
_cell.length_a   1.000
_cell.length_b   1.000
_cell.length_c   1.000
_cell.angle_alpha   90.00
_cell.angle_beta   90.00
_cell.angle_gamma   90.00
#
_symmetry.space_group_name_H-M   'P 1'
#
loop_
_entity.id
_entity.type
_entity.pdbx_description
1 polymer ?
#
loop_
_entity_poly.entity_id
_entity_poly.type
_entity_poly.pdbx_seq_one_letter_code
_entity_poly.pdbx_strand_id
1 'polypeptide(L)'
;LVDMAARLGVSQPTVAKMLKRLGSAGLVEQVPYRGVFLTSEGEKLAEESRARHHIVERFLLALGISPETARRDSEGIEHHVSDETLAVFKKFSETR
;
A
#
# COMPACT_ATOMS: atom_id res chain seq x y z
N LEU A 1 2.86 10.80 16.83
CA LEU A 1 2.68 11.64 15.63
C LEU A 1 3.98 12.21 15.09
N VAL A 2 4.89 12.62 16.01
CA VAL A 2 6.17 13.20 15.59
C VAL A 2 6.97 12.19 14.76
N ASP A 3 7.11 10.99 15.28
CA ASP A 3 7.87 9.93 14.59
C ASP A 3 7.24 9.54 13.25
N MET A 4 5.91 9.43 13.23
CA MET A 4 5.18 9.07 12.02
C MET A 4 5.31 10.17 10.96
N ALA A 5 5.18 11.43 11.37
CA ALA A 5 5.34 12.57 10.46
C ALA A 5 6.74 12.59 9.86
N ALA A 6 7.76 12.35 10.68
CA ALA A 6 9.16 12.33 10.23
C ALA A 6 9.39 11.20 9.21
N ARG A 7 8.87 10.00 9.49
CA ARG A 7 9.04 8.85 8.59
C ARG A 7 8.37 9.04 7.24
N LEU A 8 7.22 9.71 7.23
CA LEU A 8 6.47 9.96 5.99
C LEU A 8 6.92 11.22 5.27
N GLY A 9 7.74 12.06 5.91
CA GLY A 9 8.18 13.32 5.34
C GLY A 9 7.06 14.34 5.21
N VAL A 10 6.06 14.29 6.10
CA VAL A 10 4.91 15.21 6.11
C VAL A 10 4.79 15.86 7.48
N SER A 11 3.95 16.89 7.58
CA SER A 11 3.74 17.61 8.84
C SER A 11 2.88 16.80 9.82
N GLN A 12 3.00 17.12 11.12
CA GLN A 12 2.16 16.48 12.13
C GLN A 12 0.66 16.70 11.91
N PRO A 13 0.20 17.91 11.52
CA PRO A 13 -1.21 18.11 11.19
C PRO A 13 -1.69 17.22 10.05
N THR A 14 -0.84 16.96 9.05
CA THR A 14 -1.19 16.08 7.94
C THR A 14 -1.38 14.65 8.42
N VAL A 15 -0.49 14.17 9.30
CA VAL A 15 -0.62 12.82 9.88
C VAL A 15 -1.90 12.75 10.72
N ALA A 16 -2.20 13.77 11.52
CA ALA A 16 -3.41 13.78 12.33
C ALA A 16 -4.66 13.68 11.47
N LYS A 17 -4.71 14.39 10.34
CA LYS A 17 -5.83 14.29 9.39
C LYS A 17 -5.95 12.91 8.79
N MET A 18 -4.82 12.32 8.40
CA MET A 18 -4.80 10.96 7.84
C MET A 18 -5.34 9.95 8.85
N LEU A 19 -4.87 10.02 10.10
CA LEU A 19 -5.32 9.11 11.14
C LEU A 19 -6.80 9.27 11.45
N LYS A 20 -7.29 10.50 11.47
CA LYS A 20 -8.72 10.77 11.68
C LYS A 20 -9.56 10.17 10.57
N ARG A 21 -9.12 10.32 9.32
CA ARG A 21 -9.82 9.76 8.17
C ARG A 21 -9.85 8.24 8.23
N LEU A 22 -8.71 7.62 8.51
CA LEU A 22 -8.59 6.17 8.61
C LEU A 22 -9.40 5.63 9.79
N GLY A 23 -9.42 6.34 10.91
CA GLY A 23 -10.23 5.98 12.08
C GLY A 23 -11.72 6.04 11.77
N SER A 24 -12.15 7.07 11.04
CA SER A 24 -13.56 7.21 10.63
C SER A 24 -13.97 6.09 9.67
N ALA A 25 -13.03 5.59 8.87
CA ALA A 25 -13.27 4.47 7.97
C ALA A 25 -13.16 3.10 8.69
N GLY A 26 -12.82 3.11 9.97
CA GLY A 26 -12.68 1.88 10.76
C GLY A 26 -11.43 1.08 10.47
N LEU A 27 -10.40 1.71 9.87
CA LEU A 27 -9.17 1.01 9.47
C LEU A 27 -8.07 1.07 10.52
N VAL A 28 -8.09 2.08 11.38
CA VAL A 28 -7.12 2.22 12.47
C VAL A 28 -7.83 2.53 13.78
N GLU A 29 -7.17 2.22 14.89
CA GLU A 29 -7.64 2.52 16.22
C GLU A 29 -6.52 3.21 16.99
N GLN A 30 -6.82 4.35 17.60
CA GLN A 30 -5.88 5.05 18.49
C GLN A 30 -6.15 4.64 19.92
N VAL A 31 -5.11 4.13 20.58
CA VAL A 31 -5.21 3.76 22.00
C VAL A 31 -4.34 4.74 22.79
N PRO A 32 -4.92 5.49 23.75
CA PRO A 32 -4.15 6.43 24.56
C PRO A 32 -2.91 5.77 25.17
N TYR A 33 -1.77 6.44 25.06
CA TYR A 33 -0.47 6.00 25.58
C TYR A 33 0.11 4.74 24.94
N ARG A 34 -0.61 4.10 24.00
CA ARG A 34 -0.13 2.89 23.33
C ARG A 34 0.11 3.06 21.84
N GLY A 35 -0.39 4.14 21.27
CA GLY A 35 -0.17 4.47 19.87
C GLY A 35 -1.35 4.16 18.96
N VAL A 36 -1.06 3.86 17.70
CA VAL A 36 -2.05 3.61 16.67
C VAL A 36 -1.90 2.17 16.19
N PHE A 37 -3.02 1.46 16.12
CA PHE A 37 -3.04 0.07 15.68
C PHE A 37 -4.02 -0.09 14.53
N LEU A 38 -3.70 -1.00 13.60
CA LEU A 38 -4.64 -1.34 12.53
C LEU A 38 -5.77 -2.21 13.10
N THR A 39 -7.00 -1.94 12.65
CA THR A 39 -8.12 -2.85 12.93
C THR A 39 -8.01 -4.08 12.03
N SER A 40 -8.88 -5.07 12.22
CA SER A 40 -8.91 -6.24 11.33
C SER A 40 -9.17 -5.83 9.89
N GLU A 41 -10.07 -4.87 9.67
CA GLU A 41 -10.34 -4.32 8.35
C GLU A 41 -9.14 -3.58 7.77
N GLY A 42 -8.42 -2.83 8.63
CA GLY A 42 -7.22 -2.12 8.24
C GLY A 42 -6.10 -3.07 7.83
N GLU A 43 -5.92 -4.16 8.58
CA GLU A 43 -4.92 -5.18 8.25
C GLU A 43 -5.24 -5.88 6.94
N LYS A 44 -6.50 -6.19 6.72
CA LYS A 44 -6.96 -6.83 5.49
C LYS A 44 -6.69 -5.93 4.28
N LEU A 45 -7.03 -4.65 4.40
CA LEU A 45 -6.80 -3.69 3.33
C LEU A 45 -5.31 -3.54 3.04
N ALA A 46 -4.48 -3.46 4.08
CA ALA A 46 -3.03 -3.35 3.92
C ALA A 46 -2.45 -4.59 3.23
N GLU A 47 -2.96 -5.77 3.56
CA GLU A 47 -2.51 -7.01 2.93
C GLU A 47 -2.92 -7.06 1.46
N GLU A 48 -4.14 -6.64 1.13
CA GLU A 48 -4.60 -6.55 -0.25
C GLU A 48 -3.75 -5.57 -1.05
N SER A 49 -3.38 -4.44 -0.46
CA SER A 49 -2.51 -3.46 -1.11
C SER A 49 -1.13 -4.03 -1.38
N ARG A 50 -0.57 -4.75 -0.43
CA ARG A 50 0.73 -5.40 -0.62
C ARG A 50 0.68 -6.45 -1.71
N ALA A 51 -0.41 -7.22 -1.76
CA ALA A 51 -0.61 -8.22 -2.80
C ALA A 51 -0.69 -7.60 -4.19
N ARG A 52 -1.45 -6.50 -4.33
CA ARG A 52 -1.55 -5.77 -5.60
C ARG A 52 -0.20 -5.24 -6.03
N HIS A 53 0.54 -4.61 -5.12
CA HIS A 53 1.87 -4.08 -5.39
C HIS A 53 2.80 -5.20 -5.88
N HIS A 54 2.79 -6.33 -5.19
CA HIS A 54 3.63 -7.47 -5.53
C HIS A 54 3.33 -8.01 -6.92
N ILE A 55 2.06 -8.13 -7.27
CA ILE A 55 1.64 -8.61 -8.60
C ILE A 55 2.16 -7.69 -9.71
N VAL A 56 1.97 -6.38 -9.55
CA VAL A 56 2.40 -5.40 -10.55
C VAL A 56 3.93 -5.38 -10.65
N GLU A 57 4.63 -5.37 -9.52
CA GLU A 57 6.08 -5.36 -9.50
C GLU A 57 6.65 -6.59 -10.20
N ARG A 58 6.14 -7.78 -9.90
CA ARG A 58 6.58 -9.02 -10.54
C ARG A 58 6.31 -9.03 -12.03
N PHE A 59 5.18 -8.47 -12.44
CA PHE A 59 4.85 -8.35 -13.86
C PHE A 59 5.88 -7.49 -14.59
N LEU A 60 6.21 -6.33 -14.01
CA LEU A 60 7.20 -5.43 -14.60
C LEU A 60 8.58 -6.08 -14.69
N LEU A 61 8.98 -6.81 -13.65
CA LEU A 61 10.23 -7.56 -13.66
C LEU A 61 10.24 -8.62 -14.75
N ALA A 62 9.12 -9.31 -14.96
CA ALA A 62 8.99 -10.32 -16.01
C ALA A 62 9.14 -9.72 -17.40
N LEU A 63 8.78 -8.45 -17.57
CA LEU A 63 8.95 -7.73 -18.84
C LEU A 63 10.40 -7.29 -19.07
N GLY A 64 11.27 -7.38 -18.07
CA GLY A 64 12.65 -6.99 -18.18
C GLY A 64 12.95 -5.60 -17.63
N ILE A 65 12.01 -5.02 -16.90
CA ILE A 65 12.22 -3.72 -16.26
C ILE A 65 13.09 -3.91 -15.02
N SER A 66 14.00 -2.96 -14.78
CA SER A 66 14.92 -3.06 -13.64
C SER A 66 14.17 -3.10 -12.32
N PRO A 67 14.72 -3.76 -11.28
CA PRO A 67 14.05 -3.85 -9.97
C PRO A 67 13.71 -2.49 -9.36
N GLU A 68 14.58 -1.51 -9.51
CA GLU A 68 14.34 -0.17 -8.96
C GLU A 68 13.17 0.52 -9.65
N THR A 69 13.14 0.49 -10.99
CA THR A 69 12.06 1.08 -11.77
C THR A 69 10.75 0.33 -11.55
N ALA A 70 10.80 -1.00 -11.52
CA ALA A 70 9.62 -1.82 -11.27
C ALA A 70 8.97 -1.49 -9.92
N ARG A 71 9.77 -1.30 -8.88
CA ARG A 71 9.26 -0.93 -7.56
C ARG A 71 8.61 0.45 -7.58
N ARG A 72 9.25 1.40 -8.26
CA ARG A 72 8.75 2.77 -8.33
C ARG A 72 7.46 2.86 -9.13
N ASP A 73 7.45 2.27 -10.31
CA ASP A 73 6.29 2.35 -11.20
C ASP A 73 5.10 1.57 -10.67
N SER A 74 5.35 0.45 -9.97
CA SER A 74 4.26 -0.36 -9.41
C SER A 74 3.44 0.41 -8.38
N GLU A 75 4.06 1.34 -7.64
CA GLU A 75 3.33 2.16 -6.67
C GLU A 75 2.25 3.01 -7.31
N GLY A 76 2.47 3.46 -8.55
CA GLY A 76 1.46 4.20 -9.30
C GLY A 76 0.47 3.29 -10.00
N ILE A 77 0.97 2.29 -10.70
CA ILE A 77 0.15 1.39 -11.53
C ILE A 77 -0.87 0.62 -10.68
N GLU A 78 -0.49 0.16 -9.48
CA GLU A 78 -1.37 -0.65 -8.63
C GLU A 78 -2.70 0.03 -8.29
N HIS A 79 -2.73 1.36 -8.33
CA HIS A 79 -3.94 2.13 -8.01
C HIS A 79 -4.87 2.33 -9.21
N HIS A 80 -4.44 1.96 -10.40
CA HIS A 80 -5.17 2.25 -11.64
C HIS A 80 -5.55 1.02 -12.46
N VAL A 81 -5.27 -0.17 -11.95
CA VAL A 81 -5.61 -1.41 -12.66
C VAL A 81 -6.78 -2.11 -12.00
N SER A 82 -7.61 -2.74 -12.84
CA SER A 82 -8.73 -3.53 -12.37
C SER A 82 -8.27 -4.89 -11.88
N ASP A 83 -9.16 -5.60 -11.18
CA ASP A 83 -8.87 -6.96 -10.73
C ASP A 83 -8.63 -7.89 -11.92
N GLU A 84 -9.36 -7.68 -13.01
CA GLU A 84 -9.16 -8.45 -14.24
C GLU A 84 -7.74 -8.28 -14.79
N THR A 85 -7.26 -7.04 -14.87
CA THR A 85 -5.91 -6.74 -15.34
C THR A 85 -4.86 -7.35 -14.41
N LEU A 86 -5.07 -7.25 -13.09
CA LEU A 86 -4.16 -7.85 -12.13
C LEU A 86 -4.06 -9.36 -12.28
N ALA A 87 -5.20 -10.03 -12.55
CA ALA A 87 -5.21 -11.47 -12.76
C ALA A 87 -4.36 -11.86 -13.97
N VAL A 88 -4.43 -11.07 -15.03
CA VAL A 88 -3.62 -11.30 -16.24
C VAL A 88 -2.15 -11.05 -15.96
N PHE A 89 -1.82 -10.00 -15.23
CA PHE A 89 -0.44 -9.68 -14.82
C PHE A 89 0.16 -10.83 -14.02
N LYS A 90 -0.61 -11.35 -13.07
CA LYS A 90 -0.17 -12.46 -12.22
C LYS A 90 0.10 -13.71 -13.05
N LYS A 91 -0.83 -14.04 -13.91
CA LYS A 91 -0.70 -15.22 -14.79
C LYS A 91 0.51 -15.12 -15.69
N PHE A 92 0.75 -13.97 -16.28
CA PHE A 92 1.92 -13.72 -17.12
C PHE A 92 3.22 -13.93 -16.35
N SER A 93 3.29 -13.40 -15.13
CA SER A 93 4.48 -13.52 -14.29
C SER A 93 4.78 -14.96 -13.90
N GLU A 94 3.75 -15.77 -13.67
CA GLU A 94 3.88 -17.16 -13.27
C GLU A 94 4.32 -18.07 -14.43
N THR A 95 4.09 -17.67 -15.66
CA THR A 95 4.45 -18.47 -16.84
C THR A 95 5.85 -18.17 -17.37
N ARG A 96 6.58 -17.27 -16.69
CA ARG A 96 7.92 -16.82 -17.12
C ARG A 96 9.07 -17.43 -16.25
#